data_bcb3526518be4101c58464676f8a2388
#
_entry.id   bcb3526518be4101c58464676f8a2388
#
_cell.length_a   1.000
_cell.length_b   1.000
_cell.length_c   1.000
_cell.angle_alpha   90.00
_cell.angle_beta   90.00
_cell.angle_gamma   90.00
#
_symmetry.space_group_name_H-M   'P 1'
#
loop_
_entity.id
_entity.type
_entity.pdbx_description
1 polymer ?
#
loop_
_entity_poly.entity_id
_entity_poly.type
_entity_poly.pdbx_seq_one_letter_code
_entity_poly.pdbx_strand_id
1 'polypeptide(L)'
;MEFIVFLDRIEIEIIRIVEEAGYSIKENSSLCLLSEKYAGFLIKKDKKIVICTDNAKKREGYTNRSNQNIDIFERTAIHIKKALRHEAVHVAQECNNGNLLEINKKLSINKAKFDALRGSKDISGEEEKERQAYILEDKPKLLKEKLEKYCL
;
A
#
# COMPACT_ATOMS: atom_id res chain seq x y z
N MET A 1 -3.51 -0.84 -16.59
CA MET A 1 -3.91 -1.39 -15.29
C MET A 1 -5.06 -0.55 -14.72
N GLU A 2 -6.10 -1.22 -14.30
CA GLU A 2 -7.33 -0.55 -13.86
C GLU A 2 -7.16 0.31 -12.61
N PHE A 3 -6.32 -0.11 -11.66
CA PHE A 3 -6.18 0.61 -10.40
C PHE A 3 -5.72 2.06 -10.56
N ILE A 4 -5.08 2.40 -11.67
CA ILE A 4 -4.57 3.75 -11.91
C ILE A 4 -5.67 4.81 -11.90
N VAL A 5 -6.89 4.47 -12.35
CA VAL A 5 -8.01 5.42 -12.37
C VAL A 5 -8.44 5.87 -10.97
N PHE A 6 -8.06 5.11 -9.95
CA PHE A 6 -8.40 5.40 -8.55
C PHE A 6 -7.34 6.26 -7.85
N LEU A 7 -6.23 6.56 -8.49
CA LEU A 7 -5.09 7.25 -7.88
C LEU A 7 -5.14 8.75 -8.06
N ASP A 8 -4.58 9.47 -7.08
CA ASP A 8 -4.31 10.89 -7.20
C ASP A 8 -2.88 11.11 -7.70
N ARG A 9 -2.54 12.36 -7.95
CA ARG A 9 -1.21 12.73 -8.45
C ARG A 9 -0.08 12.22 -7.54
N ILE A 10 -0.28 12.32 -6.22
CA ILE A 10 0.77 11.91 -5.28
C ILE A 10 1.08 10.41 -5.38
N GLU A 11 0.06 9.56 -5.57
CA GLU A 11 0.28 8.12 -5.75
C GLU A 11 0.98 7.82 -7.08
N ILE A 12 0.68 8.57 -8.13
CA ILE A 12 1.39 8.43 -9.42
C ILE A 12 2.88 8.77 -9.23
N GLU A 13 3.18 9.83 -8.47
CA GLU A 13 4.57 10.21 -8.17
C GLU A 13 5.26 9.13 -7.33
N ILE A 14 4.55 8.52 -6.37
CA ILE A 14 5.07 7.39 -5.58
C ILE A 14 5.39 6.21 -6.49
N ILE A 15 4.50 5.87 -7.41
CA ILE A 15 4.74 4.79 -8.39
C ILE A 15 6.02 5.05 -9.16
N ARG A 16 6.21 6.27 -9.66
CA ARG A 16 7.41 6.62 -10.42
C ARG A 16 8.69 6.34 -9.62
N ILE A 17 8.72 6.77 -8.35
CA ILE A 17 9.89 6.55 -7.49
C ILE A 17 10.11 5.05 -7.24
N VAL A 18 9.04 4.31 -6.97
CA VAL A 18 9.09 2.87 -6.77
C VAL A 18 9.66 2.16 -8.00
N GLU A 19 9.22 2.56 -9.19
CA GLU A 19 9.72 2.00 -10.45
C GLU A 19 11.19 2.38 -10.69
N GLU A 20 11.58 3.62 -10.41
CA GLU A 20 12.98 4.06 -10.49
C GLU A 20 13.88 3.26 -9.55
N ALA A 21 13.35 2.82 -8.41
CA ALA A 21 14.06 1.96 -7.45
C ALA A 21 14.17 0.50 -7.92
N GLY A 22 13.63 0.17 -9.08
CA GLY A 22 13.74 -1.16 -9.67
C GLY A 22 12.59 -2.10 -9.36
N TYR A 23 11.49 -1.58 -8.79
CA TYR A 23 10.30 -2.38 -8.48
C TYR A 23 9.28 -2.27 -9.62
N SER A 24 8.56 -3.35 -9.88
CA SER A 24 7.42 -3.33 -10.79
C SER A 24 6.12 -3.35 -10.00
N ILE A 25 5.05 -2.87 -10.61
CA ILE A 25 3.71 -2.90 -10.01
C ILE A 25 2.81 -3.73 -10.91
N LYS A 26 2.12 -4.68 -10.32
CA LYS A 26 1.15 -5.53 -11.00
C LYS A 26 -0.22 -5.42 -10.35
N GLU A 27 -1.22 -5.65 -11.18
CA GLU A 27 -2.61 -5.70 -10.74
C GLU A 27 -3.07 -7.14 -10.71
N ASN A 28 -3.62 -7.54 -9.58
CA ASN A 28 -4.13 -8.87 -9.32
C ASN A 28 -3.11 -9.99 -9.54
N SER A 29 -3.18 -10.99 -8.73
CA SER A 29 -2.40 -12.23 -8.88
C SER A 29 -3.12 -13.35 -8.15
N SER A 30 -2.62 -14.58 -8.29
CA SER A 30 -3.15 -15.74 -7.56
C SER A 30 -3.12 -15.53 -6.04
N LEU A 31 -2.16 -14.75 -5.52
CA LEU A 31 -2.09 -14.44 -4.09
C LEU A 31 -3.34 -13.69 -3.61
N CYS A 32 -3.92 -12.84 -4.44
CA CYS A 32 -5.13 -12.10 -4.09
C CYS A 32 -6.34 -13.01 -3.90
N LEU A 33 -6.32 -14.21 -4.47
CA LEU A 33 -7.40 -15.19 -4.36
C LEU A 33 -7.40 -15.93 -3.01
N LEU A 34 -6.31 -15.84 -2.25
CA LEU A 34 -6.20 -16.50 -0.95
C LEU A 34 -7.17 -15.93 0.08
N SER A 35 -7.51 -14.65 -0.03
CA SER A 35 -8.51 -14.01 0.81
C SER A 35 -8.98 -12.71 0.17
N GLU A 36 -10.28 -12.45 0.23
CA GLU A 36 -10.86 -11.18 -0.23
C GLU A 36 -10.41 -9.98 0.61
N LYS A 37 -9.84 -10.24 1.79
CA LYS A 37 -9.32 -9.20 2.68
C LYS A 37 -7.97 -8.64 2.22
N TYR A 38 -7.25 -9.36 1.37
CA TYR A 38 -5.94 -8.91 0.90
C TYR A 38 -6.09 -7.74 -0.07
N ALA A 39 -5.41 -6.64 0.25
CA ALA A 39 -5.44 -5.42 -0.55
C ALA A 39 -4.21 -5.30 -1.46
N GLY A 40 -3.07 -5.81 -1.02
CA GLY A 40 -1.84 -5.78 -1.79
C GLY A 40 -0.72 -6.56 -1.11
N PHE A 41 0.38 -6.72 -1.83
CA PHE A 41 1.57 -7.45 -1.37
C PHE A 41 2.82 -6.80 -1.92
N LEU A 42 3.91 -6.87 -1.15
CA LEU A 42 5.25 -6.70 -1.67
C LEU A 42 5.92 -8.06 -1.75
N ILE A 43 6.29 -8.48 -2.94
CA ILE A 43 7.08 -9.69 -3.16
C ILE A 43 8.53 -9.24 -3.28
N LYS A 44 9.26 -9.27 -2.16
CA LYS A 44 10.62 -8.74 -2.06
C LYS A 44 11.59 -9.39 -3.03
N LYS A 45 11.51 -10.70 -3.14
CA LYS A 45 12.38 -11.51 -4.01
C LYS A 45 12.29 -11.05 -5.48
N ASP A 46 11.10 -10.74 -5.94
CA ASP A 46 10.85 -10.36 -7.33
C ASP A 46 10.81 -8.85 -7.53
N LYS A 47 11.00 -8.07 -6.48
CA LYS A 47 10.87 -6.60 -6.47
C LYS A 47 9.56 -6.18 -7.15
N LYS A 48 8.45 -6.67 -6.61
CA LYS A 48 7.13 -6.49 -7.20
C LYS A 48 6.09 -6.13 -6.16
N ILE A 49 5.34 -5.07 -6.42
CA ILE A 49 4.11 -4.76 -5.69
C ILE A 49 2.93 -5.34 -6.48
N VAL A 50 2.05 -6.04 -5.79
CA VAL A 50 0.78 -6.51 -6.36
C VAL A 50 -0.35 -5.73 -5.68
N ILE A 51 -1.22 -5.12 -6.47
CA ILE A 51 -2.44 -4.46 -5.98
C ILE A 51 -3.62 -5.38 -6.28
N CYS A 52 -4.34 -5.78 -5.24
CA CYS A 52 -5.50 -6.66 -5.38
C CYS A 52 -6.75 -5.85 -5.71
N THR A 53 -6.79 -5.28 -6.91
CA THR A 53 -7.85 -4.37 -7.37
C THR A 53 -9.23 -5.01 -7.30
N ASP A 54 -9.34 -6.27 -7.72
CA ASP A 54 -10.64 -6.96 -7.71
C ASP A 54 -11.16 -7.16 -6.28
N ASN A 55 -10.28 -7.42 -5.32
CA ASN A 55 -10.67 -7.52 -3.92
C ASN A 55 -11.20 -6.18 -3.38
N ALA A 56 -10.54 -5.08 -3.71
CA ALA A 56 -10.97 -3.74 -3.32
C ALA A 56 -12.34 -3.41 -3.91
N LYS A 57 -12.55 -3.74 -5.18
CA LYS A 57 -13.83 -3.54 -5.87
C LYS A 57 -14.95 -4.35 -5.23
N LYS A 58 -14.70 -5.64 -4.94
CA LYS A 58 -15.68 -6.51 -4.29
C LYS A 58 -16.07 -6.01 -2.90
N ARG A 59 -15.09 -5.55 -2.14
CA ARG A 59 -15.31 -5.04 -0.77
C ARG A 59 -16.33 -3.92 -0.74
N GLU A 60 -16.33 -3.04 -1.73
CA GLU A 60 -17.23 -1.89 -1.81
C GLU A 60 -18.41 -2.08 -2.76
N GLY A 61 -18.54 -3.26 -3.36
CA GLY A 61 -19.61 -3.52 -4.32
C GLY A 61 -19.45 -2.77 -5.64
N TYR A 62 -18.22 -2.44 -6.02
CA TYR A 62 -17.92 -1.73 -7.26
C TYR A 62 -18.14 -2.65 -8.47
N THR A 63 -18.93 -2.18 -9.43
CA THR A 63 -19.20 -2.86 -10.70
C THR A 63 -19.02 -1.87 -11.85
N ASN A 64 -19.13 -2.32 -13.09
CA ASN A 64 -19.06 -1.43 -14.26
C ASN A 64 -20.14 -0.32 -14.24
N ARG A 65 -21.21 -0.51 -13.51
CA ARG A 65 -22.27 0.51 -13.32
C ARG A 65 -21.95 1.47 -12.18
N SER A 66 -21.08 1.07 -11.26
CA SER A 66 -20.75 1.82 -10.04
C SER A 66 -19.83 3.01 -10.30
N ASN A 67 -19.23 3.12 -11.48
CA ASN A 67 -18.43 4.29 -11.84
C ASN A 67 -19.26 5.59 -11.85
N GLN A 68 -20.60 5.48 -11.91
CA GLN A 68 -21.51 6.60 -11.79
C GLN A 68 -21.87 6.92 -10.32
N ASN A 69 -21.52 6.01 -9.39
CA ASN A 69 -21.74 6.22 -7.95
C ASN A 69 -20.43 6.69 -7.33
N ILE A 70 -20.38 7.99 -7.06
CA ILE A 70 -19.15 8.63 -6.57
C ILE A 70 -18.71 8.07 -5.20
N ASP A 71 -19.64 7.71 -4.32
CA ASP A 71 -19.31 7.20 -2.98
C ASP A 71 -18.65 5.82 -3.07
N ILE A 72 -19.19 4.93 -3.91
CA ILE A 72 -18.59 3.60 -4.13
C ILE A 72 -17.19 3.74 -4.76
N PHE A 73 -17.08 4.63 -5.76
CA PHE A 73 -15.81 4.92 -6.41
C PHE A 73 -14.76 5.41 -5.40
N GLU A 74 -15.13 6.41 -4.58
CA GLU A 74 -14.21 7.00 -3.60
C GLU A 74 -13.78 5.99 -2.53
N ARG A 75 -14.71 5.17 -2.01
CA ARG A 75 -14.37 4.14 -1.03
C ARG A 75 -13.44 3.07 -1.63
N THR A 76 -13.68 2.67 -2.87
CA THR A 76 -12.79 1.75 -3.59
C THR A 76 -11.42 2.38 -3.76
N ALA A 77 -11.38 3.65 -4.16
CA ALA A 77 -10.13 4.40 -4.32
C ALA A 77 -9.32 4.48 -3.01
N ILE A 78 -9.99 4.70 -1.87
CA ILE A 78 -9.32 4.74 -0.58
C ILE A 78 -8.58 3.42 -0.30
N HIS A 79 -9.22 2.28 -0.52
CA HIS A 79 -8.59 0.98 -0.32
C HIS A 79 -7.38 0.78 -1.22
N ILE A 80 -7.51 1.14 -2.50
CA ILE A 80 -6.43 0.99 -3.49
C ILE A 80 -5.26 1.89 -3.16
N LYS A 81 -5.51 3.16 -2.85
CA LYS A 81 -4.47 4.12 -2.48
C LYS A 81 -3.71 3.68 -1.22
N LYS A 82 -4.45 3.22 -0.20
CA LYS A 82 -3.83 2.73 1.03
C LYS A 82 -2.98 1.49 0.78
N ALA A 83 -3.46 0.55 -0.02
CA ALA A 83 -2.71 -0.64 -0.37
C ALA A 83 -1.39 -0.27 -1.06
N LEU A 84 -1.44 0.58 -2.06
CA LEU A 84 -0.24 1.04 -2.76
C LEU A 84 0.73 1.72 -1.80
N ARG A 85 0.25 2.65 -0.99
CA ARG A 85 1.09 3.38 -0.05
C ARG A 85 1.69 2.46 1.01
N HIS A 86 0.90 1.52 1.54
CA HIS A 86 1.38 0.53 2.51
C HIS A 86 2.57 -0.25 1.96
N GLU A 87 2.42 -0.81 0.75
CA GLU A 87 3.49 -1.59 0.13
C GLU A 87 4.69 -0.72 -0.26
N ALA A 88 4.44 0.55 -0.63
CA ALA A 88 5.52 1.49 -0.92
C ALA A 88 6.37 1.81 0.33
N VAL A 89 5.77 1.79 1.53
CA VAL A 89 6.56 1.92 2.78
C VAL A 89 7.56 0.78 2.88
N HIS A 90 7.12 -0.44 2.59
CA HIS A 90 8.00 -1.61 2.62
C HIS A 90 9.12 -1.51 1.56
N VAL A 91 8.83 -0.91 0.40
CA VAL A 91 9.86 -0.60 -0.60
C VAL A 91 10.91 0.35 -0.01
N ALA A 92 10.47 1.42 0.66
CA ALA A 92 11.40 2.37 1.30
C ALA A 92 12.26 1.67 2.37
N GLN A 93 11.68 0.76 3.14
CA GLN A 93 12.41 -0.05 4.13
C GLN A 93 13.44 -0.95 3.43
N GLU A 94 13.10 -1.58 2.32
CA GLU A 94 14.04 -2.39 1.56
C GLU A 94 15.17 -1.53 0.97
N CYS A 95 14.87 -0.31 0.49
CA CYS A 95 15.89 0.64 0.06
C CYS A 95 16.83 1.03 1.20
N ASN A 96 16.37 0.95 2.44
CA ASN A 96 17.17 1.20 3.65
C ASN A 96 17.76 -0.10 4.21
N ASN A 97 18.10 -1.04 3.33
CA ASN A 97 18.70 -2.34 3.68
C ASN A 97 17.81 -3.19 4.60
N GLY A 98 16.49 -3.05 4.46
CA GLY A 98 15.52 -3.77 5.27
C GLY A 98 15.34 -3.23 6.68
N ASN A 99 15.91 -2.07 6.98
CA ASN A 99 15.80 -1.43 8.29
C ASN A 99 14.60 -0.48 8.38
N LEU A 100 14.20 -0.17 9.61
CA LEU A 100 13.18 0.83 9.87
C LEU A 100 13.58 2.19 9.31
N LEU A 101 12.59 2.93 8.84
CA LEU A 101 12.80 4.31 8.39
C LEU A 101 12.89 5.24 9.60
N GLU A 102 13.60 6.34 9.43
CA GLU A 102 13.66 7.38 10.43
C GLU A 102 12.39 8.24 10.35
N ILE A 103 11.53 8.14 11.37
CA ILE A 103 10.30 8.91 11.47
C ILE A 103 10.15 9.47 12.89
N ASN A 104 9.30 10.50 13.04
CA ASN A 104 9.03 11.09 14.35
C ASN A 104 8.33 10.05 15.25
N LYS A 105 8.91 9.79 16.42
CA LYS A 105 8.39 8.83 17.41
C LYS A 105 7.00 9.20 17.96
N LYS A 106 6.57 10.45 17.80
CA LYS A 106 5.25 10.91 18.23
C LYS A 106 4.13 10.47 17.30
N LEU A 107 4.47 10.00 16.09
CA LEU A 107 3.47 9.47 15.17
C LEU A 107 2.91 8.17 15.73
N SER A 108 1.58 8.04 15.72
CA SER A 108 0.89 6.89 16.27
C SER A 108 -0.13 6.32 15.27
N ILE A 109 -0.55 5.09 15.52
CA ILE A 109 -1.62 4.45 14.75
C ILE A 109 -2.94 4.54 15.53
N ASN A 110 -4.06 4.59 14.80
CA ASN A 110 -5.38 4.56 15.42
C ASN A 110 -5.73 3.12 15.86
N LYS A 111 -6.84 2.97 16.60
CA LYS A 111 -7.26 1.67 17.14
C LYS A 111 -7.50 0.61 16.06
N ALA A 112 -8.16 0.99 14.95
CA ALA A 112 -8.44 0.04 13.86
C ALA A 112 -7.15 -0.49 13.25
N LYS A 113 -6.15 0.38 13.06
CA LYS A 113 -4.83 -0.01 12.56
C LYS A 113 -4.05 -0.83 13.56
N PHE A 114 -4.19 -0.52 14.85
CA PHE A 114 -3.58 -1.32 15.91
C PHE A 114 -4.10 -2.76 15.89
N ASP A 115 -5.39 -2.94 15.71
CA ASP A 115 -6.01 -4.26 15.61
C ASP A 115 -5.53 -5.00 14.35
N ALA A 116 -5.41 -4.28 13.21
CA ALA A 116 -4.86 -4.84 11.97
C ALA A 116 -3.39 -5.24 12.15
N LEU A 117 -2.60 -4.44 12.86
CA LEU A 117 -1.20 -4.73 13.15
C LEU A 117 -1.06 -6.04 13.95
N ARG A 118 -1.93 -6.27 14.94
CA ARG A 118 -1.91 -7.50 15.72
C ARG A 118 -2.16 -8.74 14.86
N GLY A 119 -2.98 -8.63 13.82
CA GLY A 119 -3.17 -9.70 12.83
C GLY A 119 -1.97 -9.88 11.91
N SER A 120 -1.37 -8.77 11.45
CA SER A 120 -0.21 -8.79 10.56
C SER A 120 1.06 -9.34 11.22
N LYS A 121 1.21 -9.12 12.52
CA LYS A 121 2.35 -9.59 13.31
C LYS A 121 2.59 -11.09 13.16
N ASP A 122 1.52 -11.88 13.18
CA ASP A 122 1.61 -13.34 13.10
C ASP A 122 2.05 -13.80 11.70
N ILE A 123 1.90 -12.94 10.69
CA ILE A 123 2.22 -13.25 9.30
C ILE A 123 3.65 -12.82 8.95
N SER A 124 4.02 -11.59 9.28
CA SER A 124 5.30 -11.01 8.87
C SER A 124 6.45 -11.27 9.85
N GLY A 125 6.15 -11.47 11.13
CA GLY A 125 7.14 -11.54 12.19
C GLY A 125 7.89 -10.22 12.43
N GLU A 126 7.50 -9.12 11.78
CA GLU A 126 8.19 -7.83 11.80
C GLU A 126 7.24 -6.71 12.17
N GLU A 127 6.77 -6.72 13.42
CA GLU A 127 5.75 -5.82 13.93
C GLU A 127 6.05 -4.33 13.72
N GLU A 128 7.30 -3.92 13.96
CA GLU A 128 7.68 -2.51 13.84
C GLU A 128 7.66 -2.01 12.39
N LYS A 129 8.03 -2.85 11.44
CA LYS A 129 7.95 -2.51 10.02
C LYS A 129 6.51 -2.35 9.57
N GLU A 130 5.62 -3.25 9.99
CA GLU A 130 4.19 -3.14 9.72
C GLU A 130 3.59 -1.90 10.37
N ARG A 131 4.00 -1.60 11.60
CA ARG A 131 3.56 -0.38 12.30
C ARG A 131 3.91 0.88 11.51
N GLN A 132 5.14 0.98 11.01
CA GLN A 132 5.54 2.10 10.15
C GLN A 132 4.68 2.19 8.89
N ALA A 133 4.39 1.05 8.27
CA ALA A 133 3.55 1.01 7.07
C ALA A 133 2.16 1.56 7.36
N TYR A 134 1.53 1.15 8.48
CA TYR A 134 0.22 1.67 8.87
C TYR A 134 0.24 3.15 9.23
N ILE A 135 1.33 3.66 9.77
CA ILE A 135 1.48 5.10 10.04
C ILE A 135 1.60 5.88 8.74
N LEU A 136 2.50 5.47 7.87
CA LEU A 136 2.86 6.24 6.67
C LEU A 136 1.86 6.11 5.53
N GLU A 137 1.04 5.06 5.52
CA GLU A 137 0.02 4.93 4.49
C GLU A 137 -1.01 6.07 4.50
N ASP A 138 -1.17 6.75 5.63
CA ASP A 138 -2.05 7.92 5.75
C ASP A 138 -1.31 9.24 5.54
N LYS A 139 -0.01 9.19 5.26
CA LYS A 139 0.84 10.38 5.12
C LYS A 139 1.61 10.32 3.79
N PRO A 140 0.90 10.47 2.66
CA PRO A 140 1.51 10.25 1.35
C PRO A 140 2.66 11.19 1.04
N LYS A 141 2.62 12.44 1.51
CA LYS A 141 3.72 13.39 1.30
C LYS A 141 4.97 12.96 2.04
N LEU A 142 4.82 12.55 3.31
CA LEU A 142 5.93 12.06 4.11
C LEU A 142 6.49 10.76 3.53
N LEU A 143 5.62 9.86 3.09
CA LEU A 143 6.04 8.63 2.42
C LEU A 143 6.87 8.93 1.17
N LYS A 144 6.42 9.86 0.34
CA LYS A 144 7.15 10.27 -0.85
C LYS A 144 8.54 10.79 -0.48
N GLU A 145 8.64 11.65 0.55
CA GLU A 145 9.93 12.14 1.04
C GLU A 145 10.86 11.01 1.47
N LYS A 146 10.32 10.00 2.16
CA LYS A 146 11.11 8.84 2.60
C LYS A 146 11.57 8.00 1.42
N LEU A 147 10.71 7.77 0.43
CA LEU A 147 11.10 7.07 -0.79
C LEU A 147 12.21 7.81 -1.53
N GLU A 148 12.09 9.13 -1.67
CA GLU A 148 13.14 9.94 -2.28
C GLU A 148 14.47 9.86 -1.51
N LYS A 149 14.38 9.91 -0.18
CA LYS A 149 15.57 9.86 0.68
C LYS A 149 16.31 8.52 0.60
N TYR A 150 15.58 7.40 0.63
CA TYR A 150 16.20 6.09 0.76
C TYR A 150 16.38 5.35 -0.57
N CYS A 151 15.56 5.64 -1.57
CA CYS A 151 15.55 4.90 -2.84
C CYS A 151 16.21 5.64 -4.01
N LEU A 152 16.43 6.94 -3.90
CA LEU A 152 17.01 7.75 -5.00
C LEU A 152 18.40 8.30 -4.69
#